data_b1c0d5c596386c391d44e7888546603c
#
_entry.id   b1c0d5c596386c391d44e7888546603c
#
_cell.length_a   1.000
_cell.length_b   1.000
_cell.length_c   1.000
_cell.angle_alpha   90.00
_cell.angle_beta   90.00
_cell.angle_gamma   90.00
#
_symmetry.space_group_name_H-M   'P 1'
#
loop_
_entity.id
_entity.type
_entity.pdbx_description
1 polymer ?
#
loop_
_entity_poly.entity_id
_entity_poly.type
_entity_poly.pdbx_seq_one_letter_code
_entity_poly.pdbx_strand_id
1 'polypeptide(L)'
;MLFHWKNDINEPISRNILSRQTYEELLQKARINTDTTLILYGDFNNWFAAFAFWAFKYYGYKDVRILNGGRKKWLVEDRPISKDVPEYAKGNFIATDDTNNNIRTFLNYVKESLYNKNGGALVDVRSPKEFTGEILAPPEYPTEHAQRGGHIPGAQNIPGS
;
A
#
# COMPACT_ATOMS: atom_id res chain seq x y z
N MET A 1 9.33 0.34 -13.90
CA MET A 1 10.11 0.83 -12.75
C MET A 1 9.79 -0.01 -11.54
N LEU A 2 10.78 -0.27 -10.66
CA LEU A 2 10.61 -0.97 -9.40
C LEU A 2 10.52 0.05 -8.26
N PHE A 3 9.49 -0.05 -7.42
CA PHE A 3 9.39 0.64 -6.14
C PHE A 3 9.56 -0.36 -5.01
N HIS A 4 10.43 -0.06 -4.07
CA HIS A 4 10.55 -0.84 -2.85
C HIS A 4 9.67 -0.22 -1.77
N TRP A 5 8.65 -0.96 -1.32
CA TRP A 5 7.61 -0.46 -0.42
C TRP A 5 8.17 0.24 0.85
N LYS A 6 9.24 -0.31 1.43
CA LYS A 6 9.84 0.19 2.66
C LYS A 6 10.72 1.43 2.45
N ASN A 7 11.47 1.47 1.34
CA ASN A 7 12.51 2.48 1.12
C ASN A 7 12.03 3.62 0.23
N ASP A 8 11.10 3.34 -0.69
CA ASP A 8 10.70 4.30 -1.71
C ASP A 8 9.31 4.90 -1.43
N ILE A 9 8.41 4.18 -0.75
CA ILE A 9 7.01 4.62 -0.56
C ILE A 9 6.72 5.02 0.89
N ASN A 10 7.60 4.70 1.83
CA ASN A 10 7.47 5.05 3.24
C ASN A 10 8.56 6.01 3.70
N GLU A 11 8.24 6.83 4.68
CA GLU A 11 9.21 7.59 5.45
C GLU A 11 10.12 6.63 6.24
N PRO A 12 11.45 6.75 6.13
CA PRO A 12 12.38 5.77 6.71
C PRO A 12 12.30 5.66 8.23
N ILE A 13 12.01 6.75 8.92
CA ILE A 13 12.01 6.83 10.39
C ILE A 13 10.61 6.58 10.94
N SER A 14 9.63 7.38 10.52
CA SER A 14 8.27 7.32 11.04
C SER A 14 7.48 6.13 10.50
N ARG A 15 7.95 5.50 9.44
CA ARG A 15 7.26 4.43 8.71
C ARG A 15 5.88 4.86 8.16
N ASN A 16 5.65 6.15 8.12
CA ASN A 16 4.47 6.75 7.53
C ASN A 16 4.58 6.78 6.00
N ILE A 17 3.49 7.07 5.29
CA ILE A 17 3.57 7.38 3.85
C ILE A 17 4.42 8.64 3.65
N LEU A 18 5.04 8.75 2.48
CA LEU A 18 5.87 9.90 2.12
C LEU A 18 5.13 11.22 2.32
N SER A 19 5.88 12.31 2.46
CA SER A 19 5.32 13.65 2.31
C SER A 19 4.86 13.86 0.87
N ARG A 20 3.96 14.81 0.65
CA ARG A 20 3.51 15.18 -0.71
C ARG A 20 4.69 15.51 -1.63
N GLN A 21 5.62 16.34 -1.16
CA GLN A 21 6.78 16.74 -1.94
C GLN A 21 7.66 15.54 -2.32
N THR A 22 7.99 14.69 -1.37
CA THR A 22 8.80 13.48 -1.61
C THR A 22 8.09 12.52 -2.57
N TYR A 23 6.76 12.44 -2.48
CA TYR A 23 5.94 11.64 -3.39
C TYR A 23 5.99 12.18 -4.83
N GLU A 24 5.87 13.51 -5.03
CA GLU A 24 6.03 14.13 -6.34
C GLU A 24 7.41 13.86 -6.95
N GLU A 25 8.47 14.07 -6.16
CA GLU A 25 9.85 13.81 -6.57
C GLU A 25 10.06 12.34 -6.96
N LEU A 26 9.48 11.40 -6.20
CA LEU A 26 9.50 9.98 -6.51
C LEU A 26 8.88 9.68 -7.87
N LEU A 27 7.67 10.20 -8.14
CA LEU A 27 6.96 9.97 -9.39
C LEU A 27 7.65 10.65 -10.57
N GLN A 28 8.17 11.85 -10.39
CA GLN A 28 8.96 12.53 -11.43
C GLN A 28 10.25 11.76 -11.76
N LYS A 29 10.97 11.28 -10.74
CA LYS A 29 12.13 10.41 -10.91
C LYS A 29 11.74 9.08 -11.57
N ALA A 30 10.55 8.58 -11.28
CA ALA A 30 9.95 7.43 -11.93
C ALA A 30 9.50 7.69 -13.36
N ARG A 31 9.67 8.92 -13.87
CA ARG A 31 9.31 9.33 -15.26
C ARG A 31 7.80 9.26 -15.50
N ILE A 32 7.03 9.55 -14.45
CA ILE A 32 5.56 9.52 -14.47
C ILE A 32 5.06 10.95 -14.68
N ASN A 33 4.14 11.10 -15.60
CA ASN A 33 3.43 12.34 -15.87
C ASN A 33 2.04 12.31 -15.23
N THR A 34 1.40 13.46 -15.14
CA THR A 34 0.06 13.59 -14.55
C THR A 34 -1.02 12.79 -15.31
N ASP A 35 -0.82 12.56 -16.59
CA ASP A 35 -1.73 11.83 -17.48
C ASP A 35 -1.34 10.36 -17.73
N THR A 36 -0.28 9.89 -17.08
CA THR A 36 0.19 8.51 -17.22
C THR A 36 -0.78 7.53 -16.54
N THR A 37 -1.23 6.49 -17.24
CA THR A 37 -1.89 5.35 -16.61
C THR A 37 -0.87 4.49 -15.86
N LEU A 38 -1.05 4.33 -14.55
CA LEU A 38 -0.22 3.46 -13.73
C LEU A 38 -0.87 2.10 -13.56
N ILE A 39 -0.14 1.04 -13.91
CA ILE A 39 -0.52 -0.33 -13.63
C ILE A 39 0.45 -0.91 -12.61
N LEU A 40 -0.03 -1.16 -11.41
CA LEU A 40 0.76 -1.68 -10.30
C LEU A 40 0.62 -3.19 -10.22
N TYR A 41 1.74 -3.86 -10.03
CA TYR A 41 1.76 -5.29 -9.75
C TYR A 41 2.93 -5.63 -8.83
N GLY A 42 2.85 -6.77 -8.17
CA GLY A 42 3.90 -7.23 -7.27
C GLY A 42 3.81 -8.74 -7.05
N ASP A 43 4.73 -9.22 -6.25
CA ASP A 43 4.68 -10.56 -5.67
C ASP A 43 3.78 -10.57 -4.41
N PHE A 44 3.70 -11.68 -3.69
CA PHE A 44 2.90 -11.81 -2.44
C PHE A 44 1.44 -11.37 -2.60
N ASN A 45 0.76 -11.91 -3.61
CA ASN A 45 -0.65 -11.60 -3.89
C ASN A 45 -0.95 -10.09 -4.03
N ASN A 46 -0.01 -9.33 -4.59
CA ASN A 46 -0.13 -7.87 -4.78
C ASN A 46 -0.18 -7.03 -3.48
N TRP A 47 0.25 -7.51 -2.32
CA TRP A 47 0.19 -6.74 -1.08
C TRP A 47 0.84 -5.36 -1.21
N PHE A 48 2.06 -5.33 -1.72
CA PHE A 48 2.78 -4.05 -1.89
C PHE A 48 2.22 -3.19 -3.01
N ALA A 49 1.67 -3.81 -4.06
CA ALA A 49 0.95 -3.10 -5.11
C ALA A 49 -0.35 -2.45 -4.57
N ALA A 50 -1.06 -3.13 -3.68
CA ALA A 50 -2.24 -2.59 -3.02
C ALA A 50 -1.90 -1.41 -2.10
N PHE A 51 -0.80 -1.50 -1.34
CA PHE A 51 -0.30 -0.40 -0.53
C PHE A 51 0.07 0.82 -1.39
N ALA A 52 0.82 0.62 -2.48
CA ALA A 52 1.17 1.68 -3.42
C ALA A 52 -0.09 2.30 -4.05
N PHE A 53 -1.06 1.46 -4.46
CA PHE A 53 -2.34 1.92 -5.00
C PHE A 53 -3.06 2.85 -4.02
N TRP A 54 -3.18 2.46 -2.75
CA TRP A 54 -3.79 3.28 -1.73
C TRP A 54 -3.06 4.62 -1.55
N ALA A 55 -1.71 4.59 -1.45
CA ALA A 55 -0.92 5.80 -1.29
C ALA A 55 -1.09 6.76 -2.49
N PHE A 56 -1.13 6.23 -3.71
CA PHE A 56 -1.32 7.03 -4.91
C PHE A 56 -2.73 7.63 -4.98
N LYS A 57 -3.75 6.86 -4.59
CA LYS A 57 -5.12 7.38 -4.47
C LYS A 57 -5.25 8.44 -3.37
N TYR A 58 -4.51 8.30 -2.27
CA TYR A 58 -4.48 9.29 -1.21
C TYR A 58 -3.96 10.66 -1.70
N TYR A 59 -2.92 10.66 -2.55
CA TYR A 59 -2.37 11.87 -3.16
C TYR A 59 -3.08 12.28 -4.47
N GLY A 60 -4.25 11.76 -4.73
CA GLY A 60 -5.10 12.19 -5.85
C GLY A 60 -4.68 11.69 -7.22
N TYR A 61 -3.83 10.64 -7.30
CA TYR A 61 -3.50 10.06 -8.60
C TYR A 61 -4.75 9.50 -9.29
N LYS A 62 -5.05 9.98 -10.49
CA LYS A 62 -6.33 9.71 -11.15
C LYS A 62 -6.43 8.28 -11.70
N ASP A 63 -5.51 7.89 -12.58
CA ASP A 63 -5.58 6.61 -13.28
C ASP A 63 -4.50 5.64 -12.78
N VAL A 64 -4.71 5.10 -11.59
CA VAL A 64 -3.92 4.01 -11.02
C VAL A 64 -4.76 2.75 -10.91
N ARG A 65 -4.18 1.62 -11.32
CA ARG A 65 -4.84 0.31 -11.41
C ARG A 65 -3.93 -0.77 -10.84
N ILE A 66 -4.53 -1.89 -10.40
CA ILE A 66 -3.80 -3.08 -9.96
C ILE A 66 -3.98 -4.16 -11.03
N LEU A 67 -2.88 -4.80 -11.43
CA LEU A 67 -2.91 -5.97 -12.32
C LEU A 67 -3.55 -7.15 -11.59
N ASN A 68 -4.70 -7.60 -12.08
CA ASN A 68 -5.42 -8.73 -11.49
C ASN A 68 -4.59 -10.02 -11.57
N GLY A 69 -4.35 -10.64 -10.41
CA GLY A 69 -3.50 -11.82 -10.26
C GLY A 69 -1.99 -11.56 -10.22
N GLY A 70 -1.57 -10.30 -10.37
CA GLY A 70 -0.20 -9.86 -10.21
C GLY A 70 0.80 -10.58 -11.14
N ARG A 71 2.07 -10.57 -10.73
CA ARG A 71 3.14 -11.22 -11.48
C ARG A 71 2.95 -12.75 -11.57
N LYS A 72 2.39 -13.38 -10.54
CA LYS A 72 2.17 -14.83 -10.53
C LYS A 72 1.27 -15.27 -11.69
N LYS A 73 0.12 -14.61 -11.86
CA LYS A 73 -0.82 -14.92 -12.96
C LYS A 73 -0.18 -14.65 -14.33
N TRP A 74 0.55 -13.54 -14.47
CA TRP A 74 1.28 -13.20 -15.70
C TRP A 74 2.19 -14.32 -16.17
N LEU A 75 2.94 -14.93 -15.24
CA LEU A 75 3.86 -16.03 -15.53
C LEU A 75 3.12 -17.36 -15.83
N VAL A 76 2.04 -17.65 -15.08
CA VAL A 76 1.23 -18.87 -15.31
C VAL A 76 0.56 -18.84 -16.70
N GLU A 77 0.21 -17.64 -17.19
CA GLU A 77 -0.35 -17.46 -18.54
C GLU A 77 0.72 -17.36 -19.63
N ASP A 78 1.98 -17.70 -19.31
CA ASP A 78 3.13 -17.65 -20.23
C ASP A 78 3.26 -16.32 -21.00
N ARG A 79 2.95 -15.21 -20.34
CA ARG A 79 3.06 -13.89 -20.96
C ARG A 79 4.51 -13.42 -21.01
N PRO A 80 4.90 -12.62 -22.02
CA PRO A 80 6.28 -12.21 -22.21
C PRO A 80 6.83 -11.40 -21.03
N ILE A 81 8.09 -11.64 -20.70
CA ILE A 81 8.86 -10.88 -19.72
C ILE A 81 10.13 -10.32 -20.37
N SER A 82 10.61 -9.18 -19.88
CA SER A 82 11.88 -8.58 -20.30
C SER A 82 12.73 -8.20 -19.10
N LYS A 83 14.03 -8.16 -19.29
CA LYS A 83 15.00 -7.58 -18.36
C LYS A 83 15.38 -6.14 -18.76
N ASP A 84 14.90 -5.68 -19.90
CA ASP A 84 15.21 -4.35 -20.39
C ASP A 84 14.54 -3.29 -19.51
N VAL A 85 15.31 -2.28 -19.16
CA VAL A 85 14.81 -1.12 -18.42
C VAL A 85 14.72 0.04 -19.41
N PRO A 86 13.52 0.37 -19.91
CA PRO A 86 13.38 1.44 -20.89
C PRO A 86 13.76 2.78 -20.26
N GLU A 87 14.40 3.64 -21.05
CA GLU A 87 14.75 4.99 -20.66
C GLU A 87 13.70 5.98 -21.15
N TYR A 88 13.22 6.84 -20.27
CA TYR A 88 12.31 7.92 -20.56
C TYR A 88 12.82 9.24 -19.94
N ALA A 89 12.38 10.37 -20.44
CA ALA A 89 12.66 11.66 -19.81
C ALA A 89 12.07 11.77 -18.39
N LYS A 90 12.60 12.66 -17.57
CA LYS A 90 12.04 12.95 -16.24
C LYS A 90 10.55 13.30 -16.38
N GLY A 91 9.71 12.75 -15.51
CA GLY A 91 8.29 13.04 -15.49
C GLY A 91 7.97 14.45 -14.96
N ASN A 92 6.72 14.86 -15.17
CA ASN A 92 6.21 16.17 -14.74
C ASN A 92 5.02 16.06 -13.77
N PHE A 93 4.88 14.94 -13.07
CA PHE A 93 3.79 14.75 -12.14
C PHE A 93 3.76 15.83 -11.06
N ILE A 94 2.57 16.34 -10.76
CA ILE A 94 2.30 17.25 -9.66
C ILE A 94 1.12 16.65 -8.87
N ALA A 95 1.31 16.45 -7.57
CA ALA A 95 0.23 16.00 -6.70
C ALA A 95 -0.80 17.11 -6.51
N THR A 96 -2.07 16.75 -6.46
CA THR A 96 -3.15 17.71 -6.15
C THR A 96 -3.01 18.22 -4.71
N ASP A 97 -3.50 19.43 -4.44
CA ASP A 97 -3.49 20.00 -3.08
C ASP A 97 -4.39 19.22 -2.13
N ASP A 98 -5.42 18.60 -2.66
CA ASP A 98 -6.40 17.83 -1.90
C ASP A 98 -5.96 16.38 -1.76
N THR A 99 -5.48 16.01 -0.58
CA THR A 99 -5.35 14.61 -0.21
C THR A 99 -6.73 14.00 0.02
N ASN A 100 -6.94 12.78 -0.44
CA ASN A 100 -8.20 12.08 -0.20
C ASN A 100 -8.27 11.54 1.24
N ASN A 101 -8.62 12.40 2.17
CA ASN A 101 -8.69 12.07 3.60
C ASN A 101 -9.80 11.05 3.94
N ASN A 102 -10.72 10.77 3.01
CA ASN A 102 -11.78 9.77 3.24
C ASN A 102 -11.28 8.32 3.22
N ILE A 103 -10.10 8.07 2.65
CA ILE A 103 -9.52 6.73 2.56
C ILE A 103 -8.40 6.48 3.58
N ARG A 104 -8.20 7.42 4.51
CA ARG A 104 -7.20 7.30 5.57
C ARG A 104 -7.78 7.77 6.89
N THR A 105 -7.56 6.98 7.94
CA THR A 105 -7.94 7.35 9.29
C THR A 105 -6.78 7.22 10.27
N PHE A 106 -6.94 7.76 11.47
CA PHE A 106 -5.93 7.80 12.51
C PHE A 106 -6.45 7.20 13.81
N LEU A 107 -5.54 6.93 14.73
CA LEU A 107 -5.79 6.26 16.00
C LEU A 107 -6.98 6.84 16.78
N ASN A 108 -7.10 8.17 16.84
CA ASN A 108 -8.17 8.81 17.62
C ASN A 108 -9.55 8.47 17.06
N TYR A 109 -9.72 8.53 15.74
CA TYR A 109 -10.98 8.13 15.10
C TYR A 109 -11.33 6.66 15.40
N VAL A 110 -10.35 5.75 15.30
CA VAL A 110 -10.58 4.33 15.61
C VAL A 110 -10.99 4.16 17.06
N LYS A 111 -10.31 4.80 18.02
CA LYS A 111 -10.68 4.77 19.44
C LYS A 111 -12.11 5.27 19.69
N GLU A 112 -12.46 6.41 19.13
CA GLU A 112 -13.81 6.99 19.27
C GLU A 112 -14.87 6.06 18.67
N SER A 113 -14.60 5.44 17.52
CA SER A 113 -15.52 4.51 16.89
C SER A 113 -15.78 3.26 17.74
N LEU A 114 -14.76 2.78 18.46
CA LEU A 114 -14.91 1.66 19.39
C LEU A 114 -15.83 1.98 20.57
N TYR A 115 -15.73 3.20 21.14
CA TYR A 115 -16.55 3.62 22.28
C TYR A 115 -17.99 3.95 21.87
N ASN A 116 -18.18 4.60 20.73
CA ASN A 116 -19.48 5.13 20.34
C ASN A 116 -20.36 4.13 19.57
N LYS A 117 -19.84 2.96 19.20
CA LYS A 117 -20.51 1.94 18.37
C LYS A 117 -21.16 2.46 17.07
N ASN A 118 -20.79 3.67 16.65
CA ASN A 118 -21.30 4.35 15.45
C ASN A 118 -20.37 4.17 14.25
N GLY A 119 -19.33 3.37 14.40
CA GLY A 119 -18.38 3.07 13.34
C GLY A 119 -18.88 1.98 12.40
N GLY A 120 -18.37 1.98 11.19
CA GLY A 120 -18.50 0.86 10.27
C GLY A 120 -17.80 -0.40 10.79
N ALA A 121 -17.75 -1.45 9.97
CA ALA A 121 -17.02 -2.66 10.32
C ALA A 121 -15.51 -2.38 10.40
N LEU A 122 -14.87 -2.77 11.50
CA LEU A 122 -13.42 -2.78 11.62
C LEU A 122 -12.91 -4.13 11.12
N VAL A 123 -12.06 -4.10 10.10
CA VAL A 123 -11.52 -5.31 9.47
C VAL A 123 -10.02 -5.38 9.72
N ASP A 124 -9.57 -6.51 10.27
CA ASP A 124 -8.15 -6.86 10.39
C ASP A 124 -7.76 -7.79 9.22
N VAL A 125 -6.89 -7.30 8.34
CA VAL A 125 -6.45 -8.03 7.14
C VAL A 125 -5.22 -8.89 7.36
N ARG A 126 -4.68 -8.93 8.59
CA ARG A 126 -3.52 -9.78 8.94
C ARG A 126 -3.90 -11.26 8.93
N SER A 127 -2.90 -12.13 8.98
CA SER A 127 -3.13 -13.57 9.08
C SER A 127 -3.95 -13.94 10.33
N PRO A 128 -4.68 -15.07 10.32
CA PRO A 128 -5.41 -15.54 11.51
C PRO A 128 -4.52 -15.72 12.74
N LYS A 129 -3.26 -16.11 12.57
CA LYS A 129 -2.30 -16.26 13.66
C LYS A 129 -1.87 -14.94 14.29
N GLU A 130 -1.71 -13.91 13.49
CA GLU A 130 -1.48 -12.54 14.01
C GLU A 130 -2.74 -11.99 14.70
N PHE A 131 -3.91 -12.26 14.13
CA PHE A 131 -5.18 -11.83 14.70
C PHE A 131 -5.43 -12.46 16.07
N THR A 132 -5.14 -13.75 16.26
CA THR A 132 -5.28 -14.45 17.56
C THR A 132 -4.14 -14.12 18.52
N GLY A 133 -3.04 -13.55 18.05
CA GLY A 133 -1.86 -13.26 18.86
C GLY A 133 -0.91 -14.46 19.01
N GLU A 134 -1.11 -15.53 18.24
CA GLU A 134 -0.20 -16.69 18.21
C GLU A 134 1.19 -16.30 17.67
N ILE A 135 1.23 -15.40 16.72
CA ILE A 135 2.47 -14.77 16.19
C ILE A 135 2.35 -13.24 16.19
N LEU A 136 3.49 -12.56 16.24
CA LEU A 136 3.54 -11.09 16.27
C LEU A 136 3.82 -10.48 14.90
N ALA A 137 4.31 -11.25 13.95
CA ALA A 137 4.61 -10.83 12.58
C ALA A 137 4.54 -12.02 11.63
N PRO A 138 4.36 -11.79 10.31
CA PRO A 138 4.55 -12.81 9.30
C PRO A 138 5.99 -13.38 9.36
N PRO A 139 6.19 -14.69 9.17
CA PRO A 139 7.53 -15.29 9.19
C PRO A 139 8.52 -14.65 8.20
N GLU A 140 8.02 -14.17 7.06
CA GLU A 140 8.81 -13.51 6.01
C GLU A 140 9.27 -12.10 6.40
N TYR A 141 8.63 -11.50 7.42
CA TYR A 141 8.89 -10.12 7.86
C TYR A 141 9.02 -10.03 9.39
N PRO A 142 9.97 -10.72 10.02
CA PRO A 142 10.07 -10.80 11.47
C PRO A 142 10.37 -9.45 12.14
N THR A 143 10.89 -8.48 11.39
CA THR A 143 11.16 -7.12 11.89
C THR A 143 9.91 -6.22 11.92
N GLU A 144 8.81 -6.66 11.33
CA GLU A 144 7.54 -5.91 11.28
C GLU A 144 6.58 -6.32 12.41
N HIS A 145 7.12 -6.80 13.52
CA HIS A 145 6.32 -7.34 14.62
C HIS A 145 5.53 -6.26 15.38
N ALA A 146 4.32 -6.63 15.78
CA ALA A 146 3.54 -5.87 16.74
C ALA A 146 4.16 -6.00 18.15
N GLN A 147 3.99 -4.95 18.99
CA GLN A 147 4.46 -4.99 20.38
C GLN A 147 3.60 -5.91 21.26
N ARG A 148 2.36 -6.16 20.85
CA ARG A 148 1.40 -7.01 21.57
C ARG A 148 0.70 -7.94 20.58
N GLY A 149 0.47 -9.19 21.00
CA GLY A 149 -0.34 -10.13 20.23
C GLY A 149 -1.82 -9.81 20.31
N GLY A 150 -2.58 -10.30 19.34
CA GLY A 150 -4.02 -10.10 19.26
C GLY A 150 -4.45 -8.99 18.31
N HIS A 151 -5.70 -8.55 18.47
CA HIS A 151 -6.36 -7.61 17.57
C HIS A 151 -7.11 -6.51 18.33
N ILE A 152 -7.51 -5.47 17.63
CA ILE A 152 -8.33 -4.38 18.18
C ILE A 152 -9.72 -4.94 18.53
N PRO A 153 -10.26 -4.69 19.74
CA PRO A 153 -11.57 -5.21 20.13
C PRO A 153 -12.66 -4.88 19.11
N GLY A 154 -13.46 -5.88 18.73
CA GLY A 154 -14.54 -5.73 17.75
C GLY A 154 -14.11 -5.85 16.28
N ALA A 155 -12.83 -6.01 16.00
CA ALA A 155 -12.36 -6.27 14.64
C ALA A 155 -12.78 -7.68 14.16
N GLN A 156 -13.07 -7.77 12.87
CA GLN A 156 -13.30 -9.03 12.16
C GLN A 156 -12.07 -9.36 11.33
N ASN A 157 -11.61 -10.63 11.36
CA ASN A 157 -10.49 -11.03 10.55
C ASN A 157 -10.93 -11.44 9.15
N ILE A 158 -10.46 -10.70 8.15
CA ILE A 158 -10.60 -11.03 6.73
C ILE A 158 -9.19 -10.97 6.14
N PRO A 159 -8.45 -12.08 6.17
CA PRO A 159 -7.06 -12.08 5.75
C PRO A 159 -6.91 -11.74 4.27
N GLY A 160 -5.94 -10.89 3.95
CA GLY A 160 -5.55 -10.56 2.59
C GLY A 160 -4.61 -11.64 2.02
N SER A 161 -5.17 -12.83 1.78
CA SER A 161 -4.42 -14.00 1.28
C SER A 161 -4.03 -13.91 -0.20
#